data_3b95779424af4cbff44709f70228f0cd
#
_entry.id   3b95779424af4cbff44709f70228f0cd
#
_cell.length_a   1.000
_cell.length_b   1.000
_cell.length_c   1.000
_cell.angle_alpha   90.00
_cell.angle_beta   90.00
_cell.angle_gamma   90.00
#
_symmetry.space_group_name_H-M   'P 1'
#
loop_
_entity.id
_entity.type
_entity.pdbx_description
1 polymer ?
#
loop_
_entity_poly.entity_id
_entity_poly.type
_entity_poly.pdbx_seq_one_letter_code
_entity_poly.pdbx_strand_id
1 'polypeptide(L)'
;FLYPRKKETDEQIVEDGEIMAVEVFVSNGDGVTILDTNLNNYSHYNLKNEYIDNRIPLFSNKKLNILSKVIKDNFRTLPFCPRFINNTRNKFETYASITSLQQLFSSGIINSYPPLLETDTNSKIAQFEHTIYVSDETGLIDFNK
;
A
#
# COMPACT_ATOMS: atom_id res chain seq x y z
N PHE A 1 10.71 -19.41 -7.73
CA PHE A 1 9.70 -19.44 -8.78
C PHE A 1 9.52 -18.03 -9.31
N LEU A 2 9.95 -17.78 -10.55
CA LEU A 2 9.62 -16.58 -11.28
C LEU A 2 8.17 -16.72 -11.73
N TYR A 3 7.28 -15.83 -11.29
CA TYR A 3 5.94 -15.74 -11.85
C TYR A 3 6.04 -15.63 -13.36
N PRO A 4 5.28 -16.39 -14.13
CA PRO A 4 5.29 -16.22 -15.58
C PRO A 4 4.86 -14.78 -15.85
N ARG A 5 5.77 -14.02 -16.49
CA ARG A 5 5.44 -12.70 -17.02
C ARG A 5 4.13 -12.82 -17.79
N LYS A 6 3.09 -12.12 -17.34
CA LYS A 6 2.00 -11.81 -18.26
C LYS A 6 2.64 -11.17 -19.48
N LYS A 7 2.29 -11.64 -20.65
CA LYS A 7 2.60 -10.95 -21.90
C LYS A 7 1.87 -9.61 -21.87
N GLU A 8 2.47 -8.63 -21.28
CA GLU A 8 2.00 -7.26 -21.33
C GLU A 8 2.93 -6.48 -22.24
N THR A 9 2.32 -5.80 -23.12
CA THR A 9 2.82 -5.05 -24.25
C THR A 9 3.49 -3.73 -23.86
N ASP A 10 3.59 -3.41 -22.57
CA ASP A 10 4.27 -2.22 -22.08
C ASP A 10 5.61 -2.61 -21.45
N GLU A 11 6.61 -2.77 -22.30
CA GLU A 11 8.00 -2.79 -21.86
C GLU A 11 8.37 -1.34 -21.48
N GLN A 12 8.26 -1.02 -20.19
CA GLN A 12 8.83 0.21 -19.68
C GLN A 12 10.32 0.05 -19.56
N ILE A 13 11.05 0.94 -20.22
CA ILE A 13 12.50 1.04 -20.10
C ILE A 13 12.78 1.98 -18.94
N VAL A 14 13.66 1.55 -18.06
CA VAL A 14 14.10 2.37 -16.93
C VAL A 14 15.02 3.47 -17.45
N GLU A 15 14.78 4.70 -17.05
CA GLU A 15 15.49 5.88 -17.52
C GLU A 15 16.44 6.46 -16.45
N ASP A 16 17.42 7.24 -16.90
CA ASP A 16 18.31 7.99 -16.01
C ASP A 16 17.53 8.95 -15.10
N GLY A 17 17.90 9.00 -13.83
CA GLY A 17 17.26 9.84 -12.83
C GLY A 17 16.04 9.22 -12.14
N GLU A 18 15.61 8.03 -12.52
CA GLU A 18 14.48 7.36 -11.87
C GLU A 18 14.85 6.82 -10.48
N ILE A 19 13.89 6.93 -9.56
CA ILE A 19 13.96 6.33 -8.22
C ILE A 19 12.89 5.23 -8.14
N MET A 20 13.33 4.02 -7.80
CA MET A 20 12.45 2.87 -7.71
C MET A 20 12.57 2.17 -6.37
N ALA A 21 11.43 1.68 -5.86
CA ALA A 21 11.42 0.65 -4.83
C ALA A 21 11.41 -0.72 -5.51
N VAL A 22 12.43 -1.53 -5.21
CA VAL A 22 12.53 -2.91 -5.71
C VAL A 22 12.24 -3.86 -4.57
N GLU A 23 11.16 -4.61 -4.70
CA GLU A 23 10.65 -5.52 -3.67
C GLU A 23 10.68 -6.96 -4.19
N VAL A 24 11.22 -7.86 -3.35
CA VAL A 24 11.30 -9.30 -3.67
C VAL A 24 10.73 -10.10 -2.51
N PHE A 25 9.83 -11.02 -2.83
CA PHE A 25 9.30 -12.01 -1.89
C PHE A 25 9.87 -13.39 -2.23
N VAL A 26 10.37 -14.08 -1.22
CA VAL A 26 10.88 -15.45 -1.33
C VAL A 26 10.09 -16.34 -0.39
N SER A 27 9.55 -17.44 -0.92
CA SER A 27 8.80 -18.44 -0.15
C SER A 27 9.47 -19.81 -0.26
N ASN A 28 9.35 -20.61 0.80
CA ASN A 28 9.67 -22.04 0.76
C ASN A 28 8.43 -22.93 0.52
N GLY A 29 7.27 -22.32 0.29
CA GLY A 29 6.03 -22.98 -0.11
C GLY A 29 5.87 -23.11 -1.62
N ASP A 30 4.63 -23.18 -2.08
CA ASP A 30 4.28 -23.37 -3.50
C ASP A 30 4.41 -22.10 -4.35
N GLY A 31 4.61 -20.94 -3.72
CA GLY A 31 4.67 -19.63 -4.41
C GLY A 31 3.33 -19.17 -4.94
N VAL A 32 2.23 -19.74 -4.46
CA VAL A 32 0.86 -19.37 -4.82
C VAL A 32 0.24 -18.58 -3.68
N THR A 33 -0.20 -17.36 -3.97
CA THR A 33 -0.80 -16.48 -2.96
C THR A 33 -2.29 -16.38 -3.10
N ILE A 34 -2.96 -16.24 -1.96
CA ILE A 34 -4.39 -15.93 -1.84
C ILE A 34 -4.59 -14.65 -1.06
N LEU A 35 -5.67 -13.94 -1.37
CA LEU A 35 -6.08 -12.77 -0.61
C LEU A 35 -6.82 -13.23 0.66
N ASP A 36 -6.36 -12.79 1.82
CA ASP A 36 -7.12 -13.01 3.05
C ASP A 36 -7.90 -11.75 3.44
N THR A 37 -9.18 -11.77 3.12
CA THR A 37 -10.12 -10.69 3.47
C THR A 37 -10.51 -10.70 4.95
N ASN A 38 -10.20 -11.75 5.71
CA ASN A 38 -10.48 -11.81 7.14
C ASN A 38 -9.44 -11.03 7.96
N LEU A 39 -8.25 -10.82 7.40
CA LEU A 39 -7.16 -10.08 8.02
C LEU A 39 -7.17 -8.58 7.71
N ASN A 40 -8.34 -7.97 7.56
CA ASN A 40 -8.49 -6.54 7.22
C ASN A 40 -7.74 -5.60 8.19
N ASN A 41 -7.47 -6.03 9.43
CA ASN A 41 -6.65 -5.27 10.39
C ASN A 41 -5.21 -5.07 9.94
N TYR A 42 -4.73 -5.93 9.06
CA TYR A 42 -3.37 -5.91 8.52
C TYR A 42 -3.29 -5.32 7.10
N SER A 43 -4.45 -4.98 6.52
CA SER A 43 -4.50 -4.31 5.22
C SER A 43 -3.80 -2.96 5.28
N HIS A 44 -3.15 -2.59 4.19
CA HIS A 44 -2.66 -1.25 3.96
C HIS A 44 -3.63 -0.49 3.06
N TYR A 45 -3.63 0.82 3.20
CA TYR A 45 -4.50 1.72 2.44
C TYR A 45 -3.69 2.93 2.00
N ASN A 46 -4.10 3.57 0.92
CA ASN A 46 -3.61 4.92 0.57
C ASN A 46 -4.73 5.78 0.01
N LEU A 47 -4.59 7.10 0.12
CA LEU A 47 -5.48 8.05 -0.54
C LEU A 47 -5.27 7.95 -2.06
N LYS A 48 -6.34 7.96 -2.85
CA LYS A 48 -6.21 8.02 -4.30
C LYS A 48 -5.64 9.36 -4.74
N ASN A 49 -4.82 9.34 -5.78
CA ASN A 49 -4.11 10.52 -6.31
C ASN A 49 -5.05 11.68 -6.63
N GLU A 50 -6.24 11.40 -7.14
CA GLU A 50 -7.23 12.42 -7.49
C GLU A 50 -7.66 13.30 -6.32
N TYR A 51 -7.50 12.82 -5.06
CA TYR A 51 -7.87 13.58 -3.85
C TYR A 51 -6.71 14.28 -3.16
N ILE A 52 -5.51 14.25 -3.72
CA ILE A 52 -4.36 14.98 -3.17
C ILE A 52 -4.66 16.48 -3.17
N ASP A 53 -5.02 17.01 -4.32
CA ASP A 53 -5.26 18.44 -4.53
C ASP A 53 -6.77 18.75 -4.58
N ASN A 54 -7.60 17.76 -4.91
CA ASN A 54 -9.03 17.90 -4.95
C ASN A 54 -9.70 17.71 -3.60
N ARG A 55 -10.90 18.29 -3.47
CA ARG A 55 -11.72 18.12 -2.27
C ARG A 55 -12.30 16.70 -2.23
N ILE A 56 -12.17 16.05 -1.07
CA ILE A 56 -12.87 14.79 -0.80
C ILE A 56 -14.37 15.09 -0.65
N PRO A 57 -15.26 14.30 -1.28
CA PRO A 57 -16.70 14.45 -1.12
C PRO A 57 -17.11 14.34 0.36
N LEU A 58 -18.13 15.12 0.77
CA LEU A 58 -18.64 15.06 2.12
C LEU A 58 -19.59 13.87 2.29
N PHE A 59 -19.41 13.15 3.38
CA PHE A 59 -20.31 12.08 3.80
C PHE A 59 -21.33 12.60 4.80
N SER A 60 -22.52 11.98 4.84
CA SER A 60 -23.51 12.21 5.90
C SER A 60 -22.97 11.79 7.27
N ASN A 61 -22.10 10.78 7.28
CA ASN A 61 -21.42 10.32 8.50
C ASN A 61 -20.21 11.22 8.82
N LYS A 62 -20.33 12.01 9.88
CA LYS A 62 -19.25 12.91 10.33
C LYS A 62 -17.93 12.19 10.62
N LYS A 63 -17.98 10.92 11.08
CA LYS A 63 -16.78 10.12 11.36
C LYS A 63 -15.96 9.88 10.09
N LEU A 64 -16.62 9.60 8.97
CA LEU A 64 -15.94 9.42 7.68
C LEU A 64 -15.28 10.71 7.19
N ASN A 65 -15.92 11.85 7.40
CA ASN A 65 -15.35 13.16 7.04
C ASN A 65 -14.08 13.46 7.85
N ILE A 66 -14.09 13.14 9.14
CA ILE A 66 -12.92 13.30 9.99
C ILE A 66 -11.80 12.33 9.56
N LEU A 67 -12.15 11.05 9.38
CA LEU A 67 -11.19 10.04 8.98
C LEU A 67 -10.52 10.36 7.63
N SER A 68 -11.31 10.74 6.62
CA SER A 68 -10.79 11.11 5.31
C SER A 68 -9.86 12.33 5.38
N LYS A 69 -10.18 13.30 6.25
CA LYS A 69 -9.30 14.44 6.51
C LYS A 69 -8.00 14.02 7.18
N VAL A 70 -8.06 13.17 8.21
CA VAL A 70 -6.87 12.63 8.89
C VAL A 70 -5.96 11.89 7.92
N ILE A 71 -6.54 11.06 7.05
CA ILE A 71 -5.79 10.33 6.02
C ILE A 71 -5.10 11.32 5.08
N LYS A 72 -5.84 12.30 4.56
CA LYS A 72 -5.30 13.31 3.65
C LYS A 72 -4.18 14.13 4.26
N ASP A 73 -4.35 14.59 5.50
CA ASP A 73 -3.42 15.51 6.17
C ASP A 73 -2.13 14.81 6.62
N ASN A 74 -2.18 13.51 6.98
CA ASN A 74 -1.04 12.81 7.58
C ASN A 74 -0.35 11.82 6.64
N PHE A 75 -1.08 11.20 5.72
CA PHE A 75 -0.52 10.12 4.89
C PHE A 75 -0.53 10.47 3.40
N ARG A 76 -1.47 11.27 2.95
CA ARG A 76 -1.64 11.57 1.52
C ARG A 76 -1.72 10.27 0.71
N THR A 77 -0.82 10.07 -0.26
CA THR A 77 -0.73 8.85 -1.08
C THR A 77 0.21 7.79 -0.50
N LEU A 78 0.88 8.08 0.61
CA LEU A 78 1.73 7.08 1.25
C LEU A 78 0.88 5.95 1.83
N PRO A 79 1.31 4.70 1.70
CA PRO A 79 0.62 3.57 2.32
C PRO A 79 0.59 3.67 3.85
N PHE A 80 -0.55 3.39 4.44
CA PHE A 80 -0.71 3.34 5.89
C PHE A 80 -1.56 2.13 6.30
N CYS A 81 -1.37 1.66 7.52
CA CYS A 81 -2.24 0.67 8.14
C CYS A 81 -3.09 1.30 9.26
N PRO A 82 -4.19 0.67 9.69
CA PRO A 82 -5.09 1.22 10.71
C PRO A 82 -4.38 1.67 11.99
N ARG A 83 -3.35 0.92 12.44
CA ARG A 83 -2.58 1.26 13.65
C ARG A 83 -1.83 2.60 13.56
N PHE A 84 -1.47 3.06 12.35
CA PHE A 84 -0.77 4.35 12.18
C PHE A 84 -1.71 5.52 12.44
N ILE A 85 -3.00 5.37 12.14
CA ILE A 85 -4.01 6.39 12.44
C ILE A 85 -4.15 6.57 13.95
N ASN A 86 -4.11 5.47 14.70
CA ASN A 86 -4.20 5.49 16.16
C ASN A 86 -2.99 6.18 16.82
N ASN A 87 -1.83 6.15 16.17
CA ASN A 87 -0.60 6.80 16.64
C ASN A 87 -0.50 8.27 16.24
N THR A 88 -1.39 8.78 15.39
CA THR A 88 -1.41 10.22 15.10
C THR A 88 -1.80 10.98 16.37
N ARG A 89 -1.12 12.12 16.65
CA ARG A 89 -1.30 12.94 17.88
C ARG A 89 -2.74 13.43 18.13
N ASN A 90 -3.61 13.22 17.18
CA ASN A 90 -5.04 13.50 17.31
C ASN A 90 -5.71 12.28 17.94
N LYS A 91 -6.31 12.44 19.11
CA LYS A 91 -7.07 11.42 19.88
C LYS A 91 -8.29 10.82 19.11
N PHE A 92 -8.09 10.39 17.88
CA PHE A 92 -9.15 9.87 17.00
C PHE A 92 -9.24 8.34 17.01
N GLU A 93 -8.79 7.69 18.09
CA GLU A 93 -8.79 6.22 18.25
C GLU A 93 -10.12 5.55 17.88
N THR A 94 -11.21 6.31 17.90
CA THR A 94 -12.55 5.80 17.63
C THR A 94 -12.95 5.81 16.15
N TYR A 95 -12.17 6.46 15.29
CA TYR A 95 -12.58 6.70 13.89
C TYR A 95 -11.99 5.71 12.88
N ALA A 96 -10.86 5.12 13.18
CA ALA A 96 -10.16 4.17 12.29
C ALA A 96 -10.70 2.74 12.44
N SER A 97 -12.02 2.58 12.58
CA SER A 97 -12.59 1.24 12.53
C SER A 97 -12.41 0.66 11.12
N ILE A 98 -12.20 -0.65 11.03
CA ILE A 98 -12.15 -1.37 9.76
C ILE A 98 -13.37 -1.05 8.91
N THR A 99 -14.55 -1.00 9.52
CA THR A 99 -15.81 -0.65 8.85
C THR A 99 -15.73 0.74 8.20
N SER A 100 -15.14 1.74 8.88
CA SER A 100 -15.00 3.09 8.31
C SER A 100 -14.03 3.11 7.13
N LEU A 101 -12.92 2.36 7.22
CA LEU A 101 -11.98 2.23 6.10
C LEU A 101 -12.59 1.49 4.91
N GLN A 102 -13.37 0.44 5.16
CA GLN A 102 -14.12 -0.26 4.12
C GLN A 102 -15.15 0.65 3.44
N GLN A 103 -15.82 1.53 4.20
CA GLN A 103 -16.73 2.52 3.63
C GLN A 103 -16.01 3.54 2.75
N LEU A 104 -14.84 4.04 3.17
CA LEU A 104 -14.03 4.93 2.34
C LEU A 104 -13.51 4.23 1.08
N PHE A 105 -13.11 2.97 1.18
CA PHE A 105 -12.72 2.16 0.03
C PHE A 105 -13.89 1.95 -0.95
N SER A 106 -15.06 1.54 -0.45
CA SER A 106 -16.27 1.35 -1.27
C SER A 106 -16.76 2.66 -1.91
N SER A 107 -16.48 3.80 -1.28
CA SER A 107 -16.78 5.12 -1.83
C SER A 107 -15.73 5.62 -2.82
N GLY A 108 -14.69 4.84 -3.08
CA GLY A 108 -13.65 5.16 -4.05
C GLY A 108 -12.66 6.23 -3.60
N ILE A 109 -12.57 6.55 -2.29
CA ILE A 109 -11.67 7.58 -1.75
C ILE A 109 -10.27 7.05 -1.53
N ILE A 110 -10.15 5.81 -1.07
CA ILE A 110 -8.88 5.15 -0.79
C ILE A 110 -8.76 3.85 -1.60
N ASN A 111 -7.54 3.42 -1.85
CA ASN A 111 -7.24 2.07 -2.30
C ASN A 111 -7.03 1.17 -1.08
N SER A 112 -7.24 -0.13 -1.25
CA SER A 112 -7.01 -1.15 -0.23
C SER A 112 -6.08 -2.22 -0.76
N TYR A 113 -5.09 -2.59 0.05
CA TYR A 113 -4.11 -3.63 -0.21
C TYR A 113 -4.22 -4.68 0.90
N PRO A 114 -5.09 -5.68 0.72
CA PRO A 114 -5.24 -6.75 1.70
C PRO A 114 -3.97 -7.60 1.78
N PRO A 115 -3.71 -8.27 2.91
CA PRO A 115 -2.57 -9.15 3.04
C PRO A 115 -2.69 -10.34 2.08
N LEU A 116 -1.56 -10.73 1.53
CA LEU A 116 -1.40 -11.93 0.74
C LEU A 116 -0.89 -13.06 1.65
N LEU A 117 -1.54 -14.19 1.59
CA LEU A 117 -1.10 -15.41 2.28
C LEU A 117 -0.66 -16.46 1.26
N GLU A 118 0.35 -17.21 1.62
CA GLU A 118 0.70 -18.43 0.90
C GLU A 118 -0.40 -19.49 1.10
N THR A 119 -0.68 -20.27 0.08
CA THR A 119 -1.65 -21.40 0.18
C THR A 119 -1.16 -22.48 1.13
N ASP A 120 0.14 -22.73 1.17
CA ASP A 120 0.74 -23.59 2.20
C ASP A 120 0.90 -22.83 3.51
N THR A 121 0.07 -23.17 4.49
CA THR A 121 0.06 -22.54 5.82
C THR A 121 1.31 -22.78 6.66
N ASN A 122 2.16 -23.73 6.29
CA ASN A 122 3.44 -24.02 6.96
C ASN A 122 4.61 -23.30 6.33
N SER A 123 4.39 -22.62 5.21
CA SER A 123 5.43 -21.88 4.50
C SER A 123 5.90 -20.66 5.29
N LYS A 124 7.11 -20.23 4.96
CA LYS A 124 7.70 -18.99 5.47
C LYS A 124 8.01 -18.10 4.29
N ILE A 125 7.69 -16.82 4.44
CA ILE A 125 7.94 -15.79 3.43
C ILE A 125 8.98 -14.82 3.99
N ALA A 126 9.99 -14.51 3.22
CA ALA A 126 10.93 -13.42 3.47
C ALA A 126 10.71 -12.34 2.42
N GLN A 127 10.71 -11.09 2.87
CA GLN A 127 10.60 -9.90 2.04
C GLN A 127 11.90 -9.12 2.10
N PHE A 128 12.35 -8.64 0.94
CA PHE A 128 13.47 -7.72 0.80
C PHE A 128 13.03 -6.55 -0.05
N GLU A 129 13.35 -5.34 0.38
CA GLU A 129 13.00 -4.11 -0.32
C GLU A 129 14.16 -3.13 -0.26
N HIS A 130 14.51 -2.56 -1.41
CA HIS A 130 15.56 -1.57 -1.55
C HIS A 130 15.05 -0.38 -2.36
N THR A 131 15.50 0.82 -2.00
CA THR A 131 15.31 2.01 -2.83
C THR A 131 16.54 2.19 -3.71
N ILE A 132 16.33 2.23 -5.01
CA ILE A 132 17.36 2.30 -6.02
C ILE A 132 17.20 3.59 -6.83
N TYR A 133 18.30 4.31 -7.01
CA TYR A 133 18.42 5.39 -8.00
C TYR A 133 19.13 4.88 -9.24
N VAL A 134 18.60 5.20 -10.39
CA VAL A 134 19.16 4.83 -11.69
C VAL A 134 20.01 5.97 -12.21
N SER A 135 21.24 5.67 -12.63
CA SER A 135 22.16 6.66 -13.22
C SER A 135 22.89 6.07 -14.40
N ASP A 136 22.88 6.76 -15.52
CA ASP A 136 23.65 6.38 -16.71
C ASP A 136 25.17 6.42 -16.47
N GLU A 137 25.63 7.28 -15.53
CA GLU A 137 27.06 7.41 -15.24
C GLU A 137 27.57 6.36 -14.25
N THR A 138 26.79 6.04 -13.22
CA THR A 138 27.23 5.20 -12.09
C THR A 138 26.49 3.88 -11.98
N GLY A 139 25.48 3.65 -12.83
CA GLY A 139 24.60 2.49 -12.77
C GLY A 139 23.58 2.62 -11.64
N LEU A 140 23.27 1.49 -10.97
CA LEU A 140 22.29 1.45 -9.90
C LEU A 140 22.93 1.84 -8.56
N ILE A 141 22.39 2.86 -7.92
CA ILE A 141 22.77 3.29 -6.56
C ILE A 141 21.71 2.80 -5.58
N ASP A 142 22.12 1.99 -4.62
CA ASP A 142 21.26 1.47 -3.55
C ASP A 142 21.37 2.37 -2.31
N PHE A 143 20.28 3.00 -1.92
CA PHE A 143 20.24 3.87 -0.76
C PHE A 143 20.15 3.14 0.59
N ASN A 144 20.00 1.82 0.57
CA ASN A 144 19.87 1.01 1.79
C ASN A 144 21.20 0.40 2.26
N LYS A 145 22.31 0.79 1.61
CA LYS A 145 23.67 0.37 1.99
C LYS A 145 24.37 1.36 2.88
#